data_79c0325a8f82271e075127d5cfe59ce3
#
_entry.id   79c0325a8f82271e075127d5cfe59ce3
#
_cell.length_a   1.000
_cell.length_b   1.000
_cell.length_c   1.000
_cell.angle_alpha   90.00
_cell.angle_beta   90.00
_cell.angle_gamma   90.00
#
_symmetry.space_group_name_H-M   'P 1'
#
loop_
_entity.id
_entity.type
_entity.pdbx_description
1 polymer ?
#
loop_
_entity_poly.entity_id
_entity_poly.type
_entity_poly.pdbx_seq_one_letter_code
_entity_poly.pdbx_strand_id
1 'polypeptide(L)'
;MVIGLIACLAACKKEQPQSPIPDSPASLQKLFNPAYQISTDSIHRMIRSYLDENKQVTPWDSALVAYYQEKDEFFWLNDSLVSDKPATQPADSLLYWLGNISKHGIHPGLYLTDSIRNDLEQIRTLQLQGKKTMNRLLADVEYRLTSAYLSYVCRLKFGFLPPERRWNDSIDRIPLKRCDKEFALAALDSLRTDANAAFRRAQPSSRFYKKMQEELERVNSWGE
;
A
#
# COMPACT_ATOMS: atom_id res chain seq x y z
N MET A 1 -37.14 1.91 -65.16
CA MET A 1 -35.79 1.73 -64.63
C MET A 1 -35.51 2.95 -63.74
N VAL A 2 -35.77 2.82 -62.44
CA VAL A 2 -35.65 3.89 -61.42
C VAL A 2 -34.45 3.56 -60.56
N ILE A 3 -33.42 4.37 -60.64
CA ILE A 3 -32.18 4.25 -59.86
C ILE A 3 -32.40 4.97 -58.54
N GLY A 4 -32.51 4.22 -57.45
CA GLY A 4 -32.59 4.76 -56.10
C GLY A 4 -31.22 5.11 -55.57
N LEU A 5 -31.01 6.38 -55.24
CA LEU A 5 -29.80 6.92 -54.63
C LEU A 5 -29.91 6.71 -53.11
N ILE A 6 -29.10 5.81 -52.57
CA ILE A 6 -28.98 5.61 -51.12
C ILE A 6 -27.93 6.63 -50.61
N ALA A 7 -28.40 7.65 -49.92
CA ALA A 7 -27.54 8.60 -49.20
C ALA A 7 -27.10 7.99 -47.87
N CYS A 8 -25.82 7.60 -47.75
CA CYS A 8 -25.19 7.26 -46.47
C CYS A 8 -24.98 8.52 -45.66
N LEU A 9 -25.81 8.72 -44.64
CA LEU A 9 -25.55 9.71 -43.58
C LEU A 9 -24.48 9.17 -42.66
N ALA A 10 -23.24 9.56 -42.90
CA ALA A 10 -22.17 9.40 -41.94
C ALA A 10 -22.42 10.32 -40.73
N ALA A 11 -22.93 9.77 -39.64
CA ALA A 11 -23.03 10.47 -38.37
C ALA A 11 -21.61 10.66 -37.79
N CYS A 12 -21.00 11.81 -38.06
CA CYS A 12 -19.85 12.27 -37.31
C CYS A 12 -20.26 12.40 -35.82
N LYS A 13 -19.87 11.47 -34.96
CA LYS A 13 -19.83 11.69 -33.53
C LYS A 13 -18.89 12.86 -33.26
N LYS A 14 -19.47 14.03 -32.96
CA LYS A 14 -18.70 15.12 -32.34
C LYS A 14 -18.12 14.59 -31.03
N GLU A 15 -16.81 14.42 -30.99
CA GLU A 15 -16.09 14.30 -29.72
C GLU A 15 -16.37 15.57 -28.94
N GLN A 16 -17.03 15.41 -27.80
CA GLN A 16 -17.15 16.48 -26.82
C GLN A 16 -15.74 16.88 -26.41
N PRO A 17 -15.41 18.17 -26.36
CA PRO A 17 -14.13 18.62 -25.85
C PRO A 17 -14.04 18.16 -24.41
N GLN A 18 -13.07 17.30 -24.12
CA GLN A 18 -12.72 16.94 -22.75
C GLN A 18 -12.41 18.25 -22.02
N SER A 19 -13.13 18.48 -20.92
CA SER A 19 -12.84 19.59 -20.02
C SER A 19 -11.37 19.49 -19.61
N PRO A 20 -10.62 20.60 -19.55
CA PRO A 20 -9.24 20.58 -19.14
C PRO A 20 -9.16 19.90 -17.76
N ILE A 21 -8.31 18.88 -17.65
CA ILE A 21 -8.02 18.21 -16.40
C ILE A 21 -7.51 19.30 -15.46
N PRO A 22 -8.17 19.54 -14.30
CA PRO A 22 -7.70 20.57 -13.39
C PRO A 22 -6.32 20.20 -12.90
N ASP A 23 -5.49 21.21 -12.67
CA ASP A 23 -4.19 21.07 -12.02
C ASP A 23 -4.33 20.23 -10.73
N SER A 24 -3.25 19.47 -10.41
CA SER A 24 -3.15 18.53 -9.29
C SER A 24 -4.04 18.89 -8.10
N PRO A 25 -4.88 17.97 -7.58
CA PRO A 25 -5.83 18.29 -6.54
C PRO A 25 -5.10 18.66 -5.24
N ALA A 26 -5.31 19.87 -4.74
CA ALA A 26 -4.74 20.32 -3.46
C ALA A 26 -5.32 19.56 -2.25
N SER A 27 -6.43 18.83 -2.44
CA SER A 27 -7.04 17.99 -1.41
C SER A 27 -7.74 16.78 -2.03
N LEU A 28 -7.81 15.69 -1.26
CA LEU A 28 -8.50 14.47 -1.68
C LEU A 28 -10.00 14.71 -1.90
N GLN A 29 -10.62 15.63 -1.14
CA GLN A 29 -12.01 16.01 -1.36
C GLN A 29 -12.27 16.54 -2.77
N LYS A 30 -11.31 17.25 -3.37
CA LYS A 30 -11.43 17.66 -4.77
C LYS A 30 -11.36 16.47 -5.72
N LEU A 31 -10.55 15.46 -5.38
CA LEU A 31 -10.46 14.23 -6.15
C LEU A 31 -11.79 13.46 -6.12
N PHE A 32 -12.52 13.46 -5.00
CA PHE A 32 -13.84 12.85 -4.88
C PHE A 32 -14.98 13.66 -5.52
N ASN A 33 -14.65 14.73 -6.24
CA ASN A 33 -15.64 15.45 -7.04
C ASN A 33 -16.23 14.50 -8.10
N PRO A 34 -17.57 14.57 -8.39
CA PRO A 34 -18.25 13.77 -9.43
C PRO A 34 -17.57 13.80 -10.79
N ALA A 35 -16.85 14.89 -11.14
CA ALA A 35 -16.11 15.01 -12.38
C ALA A 35 -15.05 13.91 -12.59
N TYR A 36 -14.51 13.34 -11.52
CA TYR A 36 -13.51 12.26 -11.57
C TYR A 36 -14.13 10.85 -11.47
N GLN A 37 -15.44 10.75 -11.31
CA GLN A 37 -16.17 9.49 -11.15
C GLN A 37 -15.62 8.59 -10.02
N ILE A 38 -15.09 9.22 -8.97
CA ILE A 38 -14.55 8.50 -7.82
C ILE A 38 -15.68 8.15 -6.86
N SER A 39 -15.73 6.89 -6.45
CA SER A 39 -16.74 6.36 -5.54
C SER A 39 -16.07 5.57 -4.43
N THR A 40 -16.30 6.00 -3.20
CA THR A 40 -15.86 5.31 -1.98
C THR A 40 -16.35 3.86 -1.95
N ASP A 41 -17.61 3.61 -2.29
CA ASP A 41 -18.19 2.27 -2.35
C ASP A 41 -17.50 1.37 -3.38
N SER A 42 -17.10 1.96 -4.52
CA SER A 42 -16.36 1.22 -5.55
C SER A 42 -14.97 0.83 -5.06
N ILE A 43 -14.29 1.73 -4.35
CA ILE A 43 -12.96 1.47 -3.76
C ILE A 43 -13.09 0.36 -2.70
N HIS A 44 -14.05 0.44 -1.78
CA HIS A 44 -14.27 -0.60 -0.77
C HIS A 44 -14.59 -1.96 -1.38
N ARG A 45 -15.44 -2.01 -2.41
CA ARG A 45 -15.73 -3.27 -3.12
C ARG A 45 -14.48 -3.88 -3.74
N MET A 46 -13.62 -3.07 -4.33
CA MET A 46 -12.35 -3.54 -4.92
C MET A 46 -11.41 -4.07 -3.83
N ILE A 47 -11.25 -3.36 -2.71
CA ILE A 47 -10.43 -3.83 -1.59
C ILE A 47 -10.95 -5.15 -1.04
N ARG A 48 -12.27 -5.29 -0.85
CA ARG A 48 -12.87 -6.55 -0.40
C ARG A 48 -12.65 -7.69 -1.40
N SER A 49 -12.71 -7.42 -2.72
CA SER A 49 -12.36 -8.41 -3.75
C SER A 49 -10.91 -8.89 -3.62
N TYR A 50 -9.96 -7.97 -3.40
CA TYR A 50 -8.55 -8.35 -3.19
C TYR A 50 -8.36 -9.21 -1.94
N LEU A 51 -9.08 -8.90 -0.86
CA LEU A 51 -9.04 -9.68 0.37
C LEU A 51 -9.64 -11.09 0.17
N ASP A 52 -10.71 -11.20 -0.64
CA ASP A 52 -11.34 -12.47 -0.96
C ASP A 52 -10.44 -13.35 -1.85
N GLU A 53 -9.74 -12.76 -2.80
CA GLU A 53 -8.78 -13.44 -3.67
C GLU A 53 -7.52 -13.91 -2.91
N ASN A 54 -7.08 -13.15 -1.89
CA ASN A 54 -5.85 -13.39 -1.14
C ASN A 54 -6.09 -13.97 0.27
N LYS A 55 -7.24 -14.63 0.49
CA LYS A 55 -7.56 -15.19 1.81
C LYS A 55 -6.48 -16.13 2.33
N GLN A 56 -5.99 -15.81 3.54
CA GLN A 56 -5.10 -16.68 4.34
C GLN A 56 -3.71 -16.95 3.73
N VAL A 57 -3.21 -16.09 2.86
CA VAL A 57 -1.84 -16.20 2.33
C VAL A 57 -0.82 -15.77 3.38
N THR A 58 -1.17 -14.76 4.19
CA THR A 58 -0.28 -14.23 5.22
C THR A 58 -0.91 -14.28 6.62
N PRO A 59 -0.10 -14.31 7.69
CA PRO A 59 -0.63 -14.35 9.06
C PRO A 59 -1.50 -13.15 9.45
N TRP A 60 -1.38 -12.01 8.74
CA TRP A 60 -2.12 -10.77 9.02
C TRP A 60 -3.36 -10.56 8.13
N ASP A 61 -3.62 -11.44 7.16
CA ASP A 61 -4.77 -11.28 6.25
C ASP A 61 -6.10 -11.28 7.00
N SER A 62 -6.21 -12.09 8.05
CA SER A 62 -7.40 -12.11 8.91
C SER A 62 -7.68 -10.77 9.61
N ALA A 63 -6.64 -10.00 9.90
CA ALA A 63 -6.78 -8.66 10.48
C ALA A 63 -7.22 -7.64 9.40
N LEU A 64 -6.67 -7.73 8.19
CA LEU A 64 -7.10 -6.89 7.06
C LEU A 64 -8.57 -7.15 6.71
N VAL A 65 -8.96 -8.43 6.63
CA VAL A 65 -10.36 -8.81 6.38
C VAL A 65 -11.27 -8.22 7.44
N ALA A 66 -10.95 -8.41 8.73
CA ALA A 66 -11.75 -7.88 9.82
C ALA A 66 -11.88 -6.35 9.74
N TYR A 67 -10.76 -5.66 9.51
CA TYR A 67 -10.77 -4.20 9.45
C TYR A 67 -11.67 -3.67 8.32
N TYR A 68 -11.44 -4.10 7.08
CA TYR A 68 -12.19 -3.57 5.93
C TYR A 68 -13.61 -4.14 5.77
N GLN A 69 -13.98 -5.19 6.53
CA GLN A 69 -15.36 -5.64 6.65
C GLN A 69 -16.16 -4.81 7.66
N GLU A 70 -15.52 -4.40 8.76
CA GLU A 70 -16.18 -3.71 9.86
C GLU A 70 -16.16 -2.19 9.71
N LYS A 71 -15.14 -1.64 9.02
CA LYS A 71 -14.92 -0.19 8.94
C LYS A 71 -14.90 0.27 7.49
N ASP A 72 -15.55 1.42 7.27
CA ASP A 72 -15.55 2.12 5.97
C ASP A 72 -14.50 3.25 5.95
N GLU A 73 -13.45 3.14 6.76
CA GLU A 73 -12.38 4.13 6.87
C GLU A 73 -11.13 3.64 6.12
N PHE A 74 -10.46 4.57 5.46
CA PHE A 74 -9.16 4.34 4.82
C PHE A 74 -8.01 4.83 5.71
N PHE A 75 -6.85 4.18 5.61
CA PHE A 75 -5.63 4.62 6.31
C PHE A 75 -4.88 5.71 5.54
N TRP A 76 -4.80 5.55 4.21
CA TRP A 76 -3.93 6.32 3.35
C TRP A 76 -4.68 7.31 2.47
N LEU A 77 -5.95 7.03 2.15
CA LEU A 77 -6.78 7.89 1.29
C LEU A 77 -7.31 9.10 2.07
N ASN A 78 -6.41 10.00 2.41
CA ASN A 78 -6.68 11.27 3.09
C ASN A 78 -5.95 12.41 2.39
N ASP A 79 -6.16 13.66 2.82
CA ASP A 79 -5.58 14.83 2.17
C ASP A 79 -4.06 14.83 2.09
N SER A 80 -3.38 14.08 2.98
CA SER A 80 -1.94 13.94 2.93
C SER A 80 -1.45 13.19 1.70
N LEU A 81 -2.27 12.30 1.11
CA LEU A 81 -1.89 11.51 -0.06
C LEU A 81 -1.57 12.36 -1.28
N VAL A 82 -2.31 13.45 -1.47
CA VAL A 82 -2.21 14.35 -2.63
C VAL A 82 -1.51 15.66 -2.34
N SER A 83 -1.01 15.86 -1.14
CA SER A 83 -0.30 17.09 -0.74
C SER A 83 1.08 17.18 -1.41
N ASP A 84 1.49 18.39 -1.77
CA ASP A 84 2.79 18.68 -2.39
C ASP A 84 3.98 18.61 -1.40
N LYS A 85 3.75 18.16 -0.15
CA LYS A 85 4.78 18.03 0.88
C LYS A 85 5.09 16.56 1.22
N PRO A 86 5.77 15.80 0.36
CA PRO A 86 5.96 14.36 0.53
C PRO A 86 6.69 13.98 1.82
N ALA A 87 7.64 14.78 2.29
CA ALA A 87 8.48 14.44 3.45
C ALA A 87 7.71 14.25 4.77
N THR A 88 6.46 14.69 4.87
CA THR A 88 5.62 14.57 6.07
C THR A 88 4.47 13.59 5.92
N GLN A 89 4.33 12.99 4.74
CA GLN A 89 3.19 12.14 4.45
C GLN A 89 3.40 10.71 4.94
N PRO A 90 2.41 10.10 5.58
CA PRO A 90 2.53 8.73 6.09
C PRO A 90 2.89 7.70 5.03
N ALA A 91 2.32 7.80 3.82
CA ALA A 91 2.60 6.89 2.71
C ALA A 91 4.08 6.95 2.27
N ASP A 92 4.61 8.17 2.07
CA ASP A 92 6.02 8.36 1.70
C ASP A 92 6.97 7.97 2.82
N SER A 93 6.59 8.24 4.08
CA SER A 93 7.33 7.79 5.25
C SER A 93 7.41 6.25 5.29
N LEU A 94 6.31 5.55 5.06
CA LEU A 94 6.32 4.08 4.99
C LEU A 94 7.24 3.60 3.86
N LEU A 95 7.11 4.18 2.66
CA LEU A 95 7.96 3.81 1.52
C LEU A 95 9.44 4.08 1.77
N TYR A 96 9.78 5.12 2.54
CA TYR A 96 11.15 5.36 3.01
C TYR A 96 11.64 4.23 3.92
N TRP A 97 10.84 3.80 4.91
CA TRP A 97 11.19 2.70 5.80
C TRP A 97 11.32 1.37 5.07
N LEU A 98 10.42 1.09 4.13
CA LEU A 98 10.47 -0.12 3.30
C LEU A 98 11.66 -0.14 2.34
N GLY A 99 12.03 1.01 1.77
CA GLY A 99 13.21 1.15 0.93
C GLY A 99 14.53 0.90 1.68
N ASN A 100 14.54 1.21 2.99
CA ASN A 100 15.68 0.98 3.87
C ASN A 100 15.64 -0.34 4.64
N ILE A 101 14.73 -1.26 4.28
CA ILE A 101 14.52 -2.52 5.00
C ILE A 101 15.73 -3.47 4.92
N SER A 102 16.62 -3.29 3.94
CA SER A 102 17.88 -4.02 3.79
C SER A 102 18.77 -3.92 5.03
N LYS A 103 18.68 -2.82 5.80
CA LYS A 103 19.35 -2.67 7.09
C LYS A 103 18.92 -3.71 8.13
N HIS A 104 17.83 -4.40 7.88
CA HIS A 104 17.31 -5.50 8.70
C HIS A 104 17.56 -6.88 8.08
N GLY A 105 18.37 -6.97 7.02
CA GLY A 105 18.62 -8.20 6.29
C GLY A 105 17.45 -8.68 5.44
N ILE A 106 16.48 -7.81 5.15
CA ILE A 106 15.29 -8.13 4.36
C ILE A 106 15.44 -7.49 2.98
N HIS A 107 15.18 -8.26 1.92
CA HIS A 107 15.29 -7.75 0.55
C HIS A 107 14.19 -6.73 0.24
N PRO A 108 14.51 -5.47 -0.17
CA PRO A 108 13.52 -4.40 -0.36
C PRO A 108 12.53 -4.70 -1.50
N GLY A 109 12.92 -5.46 -2.51
CA GLY A 109 12.06 -5.89 -3.62
C GLY A 109 10.81 -6.67 -3.19
N LEU A 110 10.79 -7.18 -1.96
CA LEU A 110 9.62 -7.85 -1.38
C LEU A 110 8.38 -6.95 -1.32
N TYR A 111 8.56 -5.64 -1.20
CA TYR A 111 7.48 -4.68 -0.98
C TYR A 111 7.03 -3.95 -2.24
N LEU A 112 7.70 -4.17 -3.38
CA LEU A 112 7.37 -3.53 -4.65
C LEU A 112 7.22 -1.99 -4.53
N THR A 113 8.09 -1.37 -3.75
CA THR A 113 8.04 0.06 -3.40
C THR A 113 7.98 0.97 -4.61
N ASP A 114 8.74 0.66 -5.68
CA ASP A 114 8.76 1.47 -6.89
C ASP A 114 7.42 1.45 -7.63
N SER A 115 6.76 0.29 -7.65
CA SER A 115 5.42 0.20 -8.23
C SER A 115 4.39 1.01 -7.43
N ILE A 116 4.47 1.01 -6.10
CA ILE A 116 3.60 1.83 -5.26
C ILE A 116 3.90 3.32 -5.45
N ARG A 117 5.17 3.71 -5.56
CA ARG A 117 5.57 5.10 -5.86
C ARG A 117 5.00 5.58 -7.19
N ASN A 118 5.10 4.76 -8.22
CA ASN A 118 4.53 5.08 -9.52
C ASN A 118 3.00 5.23 -9.46
N ASP A 119 2.31 4.36 -8.72
CA ASP A 119 0.86 4.47 -8.53
C ASP A 119 0.49 5.75 -7.74
N LEU A 120 1.25 6.13 -6.72
CA LEU A 120 1.07 7.40 -5.99
C LEU A 120 1.28 8.62 -6.88
N GLU A 121 2.31 8.59 -7.74
CA GLU A 121 2.58 9.68 -8.68
C GLU A 121 1.44 9.86 -9.67
N GLN A 122 0.88 8.77 -10.19
CA GLN A 122 -0.29 8.83 -11.07
C GLN A 122 -1.51 9.46 -10.37
N ILE A 123 -1.72 9.17 -9.08
CA ILE A 123 -2.79 9.81 -8.29
C ILE A 123 -2.53 11.31 -8.14
N ARG A 124 -1.31 11.69 -7.77
CA ARG A 124 -0.92 13.09 -7.51
C ARG A 124 -0.97 13.95 -8.76
N THR A 125 -0.55 13.40 -9.89
CA THR A 125 -0.53 14.10 -11.18
C THR A 125 -1.82 13.95 -11.97
N LEU A 126 -2.76 13.10 -11.52
CA LEU A 126 -3.98 12.73 -12.27
C LEU A 126 -3.69 12.14 -13.65
N GLN A 127 -2.48 11.63 -13.88
CA GLN A 127 -2.06 11.04 -15.14
C GLN A 127 -2.13 9.52 -15.07
N LEU A 128 -3.29 8.97 -15.41
CA LEU A 128 -3.50 7.52 -15.41
C LEU A 128 -2.75 6.85 -16.57
N GLN A 129 -2.00 5.80 -16.25
CA GLN A 129 -1.34 4.98 -17.26
C GLN A 129 -2.13 3.69 -17.53
N GLY A 130 -2.27 3.36 -18.81
CA GLY A 130 -2.95 2.14 -19.23
C GLY A 130 -4.47 2.20 -19.08
N LYS A 131 -5.09 1.07 -18.73
CA LYS A 131 -6.55 0.92 -18.58
C LYS A 131 -7.03 1.03 -17.13
N LYS A 132 -6.19 1.48 -16.19
CA LYS A 132 -6.59 1.64 -14.79
C LYS A 132 -7.56 2.81 -14.63
N THR A 133 -8.58 2.64 -13.83
CA THR A 133 -9.45 3.72 -13.37
C THR A 133 -8.88 4.32 -12.08
N MET A 134 -9.23 5.57 -11.75
CA MET A 134 -8.81 6.19 -10.50
C MET A 134 -9.29 5.39 -9.28
N ASN A 135 -10.51 4.89 -9.28
CA ASN A 135 -11.02 4.03 -8.21
C ASN A 135 -10.15 2.79 -7.98
N ARG A 136 -9.72 2.14 -9.09
CA ARG A 136 -8.83 0.97 -9.01
C ARG A 136 -7.47 1.35 -8.45
N LEU A 137 -6.92 2.46 -8.89
CA LEU A 137 -5.61 2.92 -8.46
C LEU A 137 -5.60 3.27 -6.95
N LEU A 138 -6.65 3.95 -6.49
CA LEU A 138 -6.84 4.26 -5.07
C LEU A 138 -7.00 2.99 -4.22
N ALA A 139 -7.80 2.03 -4.68
CA ALA A 139 -7.97 0.74 -4.00
C ALA A 139 -6.65 -0.05 -3.94
N ASP A 140 -5.90 -0.10 -5.06
CA ASP A 140 -4.60 -0.77 -5.13
C ASP A 140 -3.61 -0.15 -4.13
N VAL A 141 -3.52 1.18 -4.06
CA VAL A 141 -2.61 1.90 -3.15
C VAL A 141 -3.00 1.68 -1.69
N GLU A 142 -4.29 1.83 -1.35
CA GLU A 142 -4.78 1.61 0.03
C GLU A 142 -4.47 0.20 0.52
N TYR A 143 -4.83 -0.82 -0.26
CA TYR A 143 -4.61 -2.22 0.09
C TYR A 143 -3.11 -2.57 0.20
N ARG A 144 -2.32 -2.15 -0.79
CA ARG A 144 -0.88 -2.50 -0.85
C ARG A 144 -0.08 -1.82 0.24
N LEU A 145 -0.33 -0.54 0.53
CA LEU A 145 0.34 0.15 1.63
C LEU A 145 -0.03 -0.47 2.99
N THR A 146 -1.31 -0.81 3.22
CA THR A 146 -1.74 -1.41 4.47
C THR A 146 -1.14 -2.81 4.66
N SER A 147 -1.15 -3.63 3.61
CA SER A 147 -0.52 -4.96 3.63
C SER A 147 1.00 -4.86 3.81
N ALA A 148 1.66 -3.92 3.13
CA ALA A 148 3.10 -3.68 3.29
C ALA A 148 3.46 -3.22 4.70
N TYR A 149 2.65 -2.36 5.31
CA TYR A 149 2.83 -1.93 6.71
C TYR A 149 2.73 -3.11 7.68
N LEU A 150 1.68 -3.93 7.57
CA LEU A 150 1.54 -5.12 8.43
C LEU A 150 2.68 -6.11 8.22
N SER A 151 3.06 -6.36 6.97
CA SER A 151 4.23 -7.18 6.65
C SER A 151 5.49 -6.63 7.31
N TYR A 152 5.71 -5.32 7.26
CA TYR A 152 6.85 -4.65 7.85
C TYR A 152 6.89 -4.84 9.37
N VAL A 153 5.82 -4.49 10.09
CA VAL A 153 5.80 -4.57 11.55
C VAL A 153 5.86 -6.01 12.06
N CYS A 154 5.15 -6.94 11.39
CA CYS A 154 5.17 -8.35 11.75
C CYS A 154 6.57 -8.97 11.55
N ARG A 155 7.23 -8.68 10.44
CA ARG A 155 8.57 -9.22 10.15
C ARG A 155 9.64 -8.64 11.06
N LEU A 156 9.60 -7.37 11.39
CA LEU A 156 10.52 -6.76 12.34
C LEU A 156 10.33 -7.30 13.76
N LYS A 157 9.09 -7.59 14.16
CA LYS A 157 8.78 -8.08 15.52
C LYS A 157 9.00 -9.56 15.69
N PHE A 158 8.60 -10.38 14.72
CA PHE A 158 8.55 -11.85 14.84
C PHE A 158 9.55 -12.56 13.93
N GLY A 159 10.23 -11.82 13.07
CA GLY A 159 11.18 -12.36 12.09
C GLY A 159 10.51 -12.84 10.81
N PHE A 160 11.35 -13.22 9.86
CA PHE A 160 10.96 -13.60 8.51
C PHE A 160 10.56 -15.07 8.37
N LEU A 161 11.25 -15.93 9.11
CA LEU A 161 11.03 -17.38 9.00
C LEU A 161 9.84 -17.80 9.87
N PRO A 162 8.95 -18.66 9.33
CA PRO A 162 7.91 -19.27 10.13
C PRO A 162 8.51 -20.03 11.30
N PRO A 163 7.87 -20.03 12.48
CA PRO A 163 8.39 -20.74 13.65
C PRO A 163 8.72 -22.21 13.39
N GLU A 164 7.91 -22.89 12.56
CA GLU A 164 8.09 -24.30 12.19
C GLU A 164 9.39 -24.58 11.42
N ARG A 165 9.97 -23.56 10.79
CA ARG A 165 11.24 -23.64 10.06
C ARG A 165 12.43 -23.11 10.87
N ARG A 166 12.18 -22.65 12.10
CA ARG A 166 13.24 -22.27 13.03
C ARG A 166 13.71 -23.53 13.76
N TRP A 167 15.00 -23.69 13.83
CA TRP A 167 15.64 -24.89 14.36
C TRP A 167 15.26 -25.18 15.81
N ASN A 168 14.82 -26.42 16.03
CA ASN A 168 15.01 -27.22 17.21
C ASN A 168 14.26 -26.77 18.49
N ASP A 169 13.01 -27.22 18.62
CA ASP A 169 12.21 -27.10 19.84
C ASP A 169 12.87 -27.67 21.09
N SER A 170 13.92 -28.54 20.93
CA SER A 170 14.60 -29.19 22.04
C SER A 170 15.71 -28.35 22.66
N ILE A 171 16.27 -27.34 21.95
CA ILE A 171 17.37 -26.53 22.50
C ILE A 171 16.83 -25.25 23.14
N ASP A 172 15.86 -24.57 22.51
CA ASP A 172 15.51 -23.20 22.90
C ASP A 172 14.24 -23.08 23.74
N ARG A 173 13.48 -24.04 24.06
CA ARG A 173 12.28 -24.00 24.91
C ARG A 173 11.53 -22.64 25.00
N ILE A 174 11.90 -21.69 24.14
CA ILE A 174 11.33 -20.35 24.08
C ILE A 174 10.10 -20.44 23.19
N PRO A 175 8.90 -20.11 23.70
CA PRO A 175 7.71 -20.08 22.87
C PRO A 175 7.91 -19.11 21.71
N LEU A 176 7.86 -19.64 20.50
CA LEU A 176 7.99 -18.83 19.28
C LEU A 176 6.71 -18.03 19.11
N LYS A 177 6.79 -16.72 19.35
CA LYS A 177 5.69 -15.80 19.08
C LYS A 177 5.52 -15.62 17.58
N ARG A 178 4.27 -15.55 17.13
CA ARG A 178 3.87 -15.30 15.73
C ARG A 178 3.17 -13.97 15.63
N CYS A 179 3.17 -13.40 14.46
CA CYS A 179 2.21 -12.37 14.11
C CYS A 179 0.83 -13.02 14.06
N ASP A 180 -0.06 -12.62 14.94
CA ASP A 180 -1.44 -13.06 15.00
C ASP A 180 -2.40 -11.91 14.63
N LYS A 181 -3.69 -12.23 14.55
CA LYS A 181 -4.74 -11.26 14.23
C LYS A 181 -4.78 -10.13 15.24
N GLU A 182 -4.63 -10.43 16.53
CA GLU A 182 -4.71 -9.43 17.61
C GLU A 182 -3.57 -8.42 17.51
N PHE A 183 -2.33 -8.89 17.34
CA PHE A 183 -1.19 -8.02 17.10
C PHE A 183 -1.37 -7.15 15.86
N ALA A 184 -1.84 -7.74 14.75
CA ALA A 184 -2.02 -7.02 13.50
C ALA A 184 -3.11 -5.93 13.64
N LEU A 185 -4.22 -6.20 14.33
CA LEU A 185 -5.25 -5.19 14.62
C LEU A 185 -4.70 -4.06 15.52
N ALA A 186 -3.94 -4.38 16.56
CA ALA A 186 -3.30 -3.37 17.40
C ALA A 186 -2.28 -2.52 16.62
N ALA A 187 -1.58 -3.12 15.65
CA ALA A 187 -0.69 -2.38 14.75
C ALA A 187 -1.48 -1.41 13.85
N LEU A 188 -2.62 -1.82 13.30
CA LEU A 188 -3.50 -0.96 12.52
C LEU A 188 -4.06 0.21 13.35
N ASP A 189 -4.48 -0.03 14.59
CA ASP A 189 -4.91 1.03 15.51
C ASP A 189 -3.77 2.03 15.82
N SER A 190 -2.54 1.53 15.96
CA SER A 190 -1.36 2.38 16.13
C SER A 190 -1.07 3.23 14.90
N LEU A 191 -1.22 2.64 13.71
CA LEU A 191 -1.07 3.35 12.43
C LEU A 191 -2.06 4.50 12.31
N ARG A 192 -3.31 4.26 12.68
CA ARG A 192 -4.38 5.27 12.64
C ARG A 192 -4.14 6.41 13.61
N THR A 193 -3.60 6.12 14.79
CA THR A 193 -3.36 7.13 15.83
C THR A 193 -2.20 8.05 15.47
N ASP A 194 -1.06 7.50 15.09
CA ASP A 194 0.14 8.24 14.65
C ASP A 194 1.02 7.29 13.83
N ALA A 195 0.92 7.41 12.51
CA ALA A 195 1.64 6.58 11.57
C ALA A 195 3.17 6.67 11.75
N ASN A 196 3.71 7.89 11.91
CA ASN A 196 5.15 8.08 12.05
C ASN A 196 5.68 7.51 13.38
N ALA A 197 4.92 7.63 14.46
CA ALA A 197 5.26 6.98 15.72
C ALA A 197 5.15 5.45 15.62
N ALA A 198 4.15 4.94 14.88
CA ALA A 198 4.01 3.49 14.65
C ALA A 198 5.22 2.92 13.89
N PHE A 199 5.71 3.60 12.85
CA PHE A 199 6.91 3.17 12.11
C PHE A 199 8.16 3.17 12.99
N ARG A 200 8.36 4.20 13.81
CA ARG A 200 9.49 4.27 14.74
C ARG A 200 9.43 3.19 15.81
N ARG A 201 8.23 2.95 16.38
CA ARG A 201 8.05 1.89 17.41
C ARG A 201 8.26 0.49 16.88
N ALA A 202 8.04 0.27 15.59
CA ALA A 202 8.31 -1.02 14.96
C ALA A 202 9.80 -1.36 14.92
N GLN A 203 10.70 -0.36 15.01
CA GLN A 203 12.14 -0.59 14.96
C GLN A 203 12.64 -1.35 16.19
N PRO A 204 13.42 -2.43 16.00
CA PRO A 204 14.07 -3.12 17.12
C PRO A 204 15.05 -2.18 17.83
N SER A 205 14.91 -2.07 19.16
CA SER A 205 15.66 -1.11 19.98
C SER A 205 16.83 -1.71 20.75
N SER A 206 16.98 -3.05 20.78
CA SER A 206 18.01 -3.71 21.59
C SER A 206 19.43 -3.36 21.09
N ARG A 207 20.36 -3.19 22.03
CA ARG A 207 21.77 -2.90 21.72
C ARG A 207 22.39 -4.01 20.86
N PHE A 208 22.02 -5.25 21.12
CA PHE A 208 22.50 -6.39 20.33
C PHE A 208 22.05 -6.28 18.87
N TYR A 209 20.77 -6.00 18.65
CA TYR A 209 20.23 -5.85 17.30
C TYR A 209 20.93 -4.72 16.51
N LYS A 210 21.15 -3.57 17.15
CA LYS A 210 21.87 -2.44 16.53
C LYS A 210 23.28 -2.82 16.11
N LYS A 211 24.01 -3.56 16.96
CA LYS A 211 25.33 -4.07 16.60
C LYS A 211 25.29 -5.04 15.42
N MET A 212 24.26 -5.90 15.35
CA MET A 212 24.07 -6.78 14.20
C MET A 212 23.80 -6.02 12.91
N GLN A 213 23.06 -4.91 12.97
CA GLN A 213 22.86 -4.03 11.81
C GLN A 213 24.18 -3.36 11.36
N GLU A 214 24.98 -2.84 12.29
CA GLU A 214 26.28 -2.28 12.00
C GLU A 214 27.21 -3.30 11.30
N GLU A 215 27.23 -4.55 11.80
CA GLU A 215 27.99 -5.63 11.18
C GLU A 215 27.46 -6.01 9.79
N LEU A 216 26.15 -6.03 9.60
CA LEU A 216 25.55 -6.29 8.30
C LEU A 216 25.94 -5.20 7.28
N GLU A 217 25.90 -3.93 7.66
CA GLU A 217 26.35 -2.82 6.82
C GLU A 217 27.83 -2.97 6.46
N ARG A 218 28.67 -3.35 7.42
CA ARG A 218 30.11 -3.58 7.20
C ARG A 218 30.37 -4.70 6.22
N VAL A 219 29.64 -5.82 6.33
CA VAL A 219 29.81 -6.97 5.40
C VAL A 219 29.33 -6.59 4.00
N ASN A 220 28.24 -5.89 3.87
CA ASN A 220 27.72 -5.45 2.58
C ASN A 220 28.69 -4.51 1.85
N SER A 221 29.41 -3.65 2.58
CA SER A 221 30.41 -2.74 1.99
C SER A 221 31.67 -3.45 1.46
N TRP A 222 31.88 -4.74 1.75
CA TRP A 222 33.00 -5.52 1.20
C TRP A 222 32.72 -6.05 -0.21
N GLY A 223 31.47 -6.04 -0.65
CA GLY A 223 31.05 -6.55 -1.96
C GLY A 223 30.93 -5.48 -3.06
N GLU A 224 31.15 -4.21 -2.69
CA GLU A 224 31.22 -3.09 -3.63
C GLU A 224 32.70 -2.75 -3.95
#